data_a24f5d20bc94046adb101b20c593f035
#
_entry.id   a24f5d20bc94046adb101b20c593f035
#
_cell.length_a   1.000
_cell.length_b   1.000
_cell.length_c   1.000
_cell.angle_alpha   90.00
_cell.angle_beta   90.00
_cell.angle_gamma   90.00
#
_symmetry.space_group_name_H-M   'P 1'
#
loop_
_entity.id
_entity.type
_entity.pdbx_description
1 polymer ?
#
loop_
_entity_poly.entity_id
_entity_poly.type
_entity_poly.pdbx_seq_one_letter_code
_entity_poly.pdbx_strand_id
1 'polypeptide(L)'
;EMCLSEGVPISVFNSFLFGTVRVPFGIKKLGEKNISIWKKDSHCIWRKHGVWDYDPHGAPILLKDDYFSHAYGKEVDFFKDCLKPFARKFQTALQKVEKKFFIFLESDPAKLELDWHYESKKGYGGVVNATHWYDVTLLFTKRYLEWFGVHSFFAKPLFGRKSIMDMYFSTMDLIKKMSKEKMGNCPTVIGETGIPMDMEYQTAYKKNEYSLLEKAMDRIFQALEKNFLNVTLWNYTPDNTHEHGDKWNGEDLSIFSRDTDPAHDPEGGRTRRAFSRPYPTSTVGEPLSLSFDMEKSLFKYTFKSPPNAPGACSIFIPEIHYANEFRVTVNAGTWKFDKKSRILKFKGEEGVNLNGITVSP
;
A
#
# COMPACT_ATOMS: atom_id res chain seq x y z
N GLU A 1 -15.24 -19.84 -7.67
CA GLU A 1 -15.73 -19.51 -6.31
C GLU A 1 -17.18 -19.94 -6.11
N MET A 2 -18.12 -19.65 -7.03
CA MET A 2 -19.54 -20.00 -6.89
C MET A 2 -19.75 -21.51 -6.66
N CYS A 3 -19.10 -22.36 -7.46
CA CYS A 3 -19.16 -23.82 -7.29
C CYS A 3 -18.56 -24.28 -5.96
N LEU A 4 -17.41 -23.71 -5.58
CA LEU A 4 -16.78 -23.97 -4.29
C LEU A 4 -17.68 -23.62 -3.12
N SER A 5 -18.52 -22.59 -3.25
CA SER A 5 -19.46 -22.18 -2.20
C SER A 5 -20.54 -23.26 -1.91
N GLU A 6 -20.86 -24.11 -2.86
CA GLU A 6 -21.73 -25.29 -2.67
C GLU A 6 -20.94 -26.56 -2.29
N GLY A 7 -19.64 -26.47 -2.08
CA GLY A 7 -18.79 -27.63 -1.74
C GLY A 7 -18.39 -28.43 -2.96
N VAL A 8 -18.53 -27.90 -4.17
CA VAL A 8 -18.16 -28.58 -5.40
C VAL A 8 -16.66 -28.42 -5.63
N PRO A 9 -15.87 -29.49 -5.64
CA PRO A 9 -14.45 -29.39 -5.95
C PRO A 9 -14.24 -28.98 -7.39
N ILE A 10 -13.29 -28.05 -7.60
CA ILE A 10 -12.92 -27.61 -8.94
C ILE A 10 -11.41 -27.74 -9.15
N SER A 11 -11.05 -28.05 -10.38
CA SER A 11 -9.64 -28.01 -10.81
C SER A 11 -9.33 -26.61 -11.31
N VAL A 12 -8.26 -26.01 -10.79
CA VAL A 12 -7.77 -24.71 -11.23
C VAL A 12 -6.35 -24.85 -11.75
N PHE A 13 -6.01 -24.07 -12.76
CA PHE A 13 -4.64 -23.97 -13.21
C PHE A 13 -3.91 -22.92 -12.36
N ASN A 14 -2.76 -23.29 -11.81
CA ASN A 14 -1.81 -22.28 -11.41
C ASN A 14 -1.35 -21.56 -12.68
N SER A 15 -1.44 -20.24 -12.70
CA SER A 15 -1.00 -19.48 -13.86
C SER A 15 -0.09 -18.34 -13.42
N PHE A 16 0.94 -18.11 -14.19
CA PHE A 16 1.80 -16.94 -14.09
C PHE A 16 1.34 -15.92 -15.15
N LEU A 17 1.14 -14.68 -14.75
CA LEU A 17 0.79 -13.61 -15.69
C LEU A 17 2.07 -12.99 -16.24
N PHE A 18 2.31 -13.18 -17.53
CA PHE A 18 3.43 -12.58 -18.23
C PHE A 18 2.90 -11.52 -19.23
N GLY A 19 2.96 -10.27 -18.85
CA GLY A 19 2.28 -9.20 -19.59
C GLY A 19 0.77 -9.40 -19.58
N THR A 20 0.17 -9.53 -20.77
CA THR A 20 -1.27 -9.85 -20.95
C THR A 20 -1.52 -11.35 -21.12
N VAL A 21 -0.47 -12.17 -21.16
CA VAL A 21 -0.56 -13.60 -21.41
C VAL A 21 -0.54 -14.37 -20.10
N ARG A 22 -1.56 -15.19 -19.85
CA ARG A 22 -1.54 -16.18 -18.76
C ARG A 22 -0.87 -17.45 -19.23
N VAL A 23 0.23 -17.81 -18.59
CA VAL A 23 0.92 -19.08 -18.81
C VAL A 23 0.49 -20.04 -17.71
N PRO A 24 -0.32 -21.08 -18.00
CA PRO A 24 -0.71 -22.07 -17.00
C PRO A 24 0.48 -22.99 -16.67
N PHE A 25 0.65 -23.26 -15.37
CA PHE A 25 1.60 -24.30 -14.90
C PHE A 25 0.95 -25.09 -13.78
N GLY A 26 0.84 -26.39 -13.95
CA GLY A 26 0.27 -27.31 -12.97
C GLY A 26 -1.24 -27.13 -12.75
N ILE A 27 -1.86 -28.15 -12.19
CA ILE A 27 -3.28 -28.19 -11.84
C ILE A 27 -3.37 -28.39 -10.33
N LYS A 28 -4.21 -27.56 -9.68
CA LYS A 28 -4.55 -27.69 -8.26
C LYS A 28 -6.03 -27.95 -8.11
N LYS A 29 -6.39 -28.94 -7.29
CA LYS A 29 -7.79 -29.12 -6.87
C LYS A 29 -8.11 -28.26 -5.65
N LEU A 30 -9.22 -27.60 -5.67
CA LEU A 30 -9.77 -26.81 -4.56
C LEU A 30 -11.09 -27.43 -4.13
N GLY A 31 -11.44 -27.31 -2.83
CA GLY A 31 -12.72 -27.77 -2.31
C GLY A 31 -12.81 -29.28 -2.06
N GLU A 32 -11.72 -29.99 -1.91
CA GLU A 32 -11.70 -31.46 -1.70
C GLU A 32 -12.49 -31.94 -0.48
N LYS A 33 -12.74 -31.04 0.50
CA LYS A 33 -13.54 -31.37 1.69
C LYS A 33 -15.04 -31.37 1.46
N ASN A 34 -15.52 -30.98 0.27
CA ASN A 34 -16.93 -30.89 -0.10
C ASN A 34 -17.79 -30.10 0.92
N ILE A 35 -17.23 -29.01 1.48
CA ILE A 35 -17.91 -28.19 2.48
C ILE A 35 -18.68 -27.08 1.79
N SER A 36 -20.03 -27.10 1.91
CA SER A 36 -20.86 -25.96 1.51
C SER A 36 -20.87 -24.88 2.58
N ILE A 37 -20.78 -23.61 2.15
CA ILE A 37 -20.95 -22.44 3.03
C ILE A 37 -22.42 -22.05 3.23
N TRP A 38 -23.31 -22.62 2.44
CA TRP A 38 -24.75 -22.35 2.50
C TRP A 38 -25.40 -23.14 3.66
N LYS A 39 -26.41 -22.55 4.28
CA LYS A 39 -27.19 -23.26 5.29
C LYS A 39 -27.81 -24.53 4.69
N LYS A 40 -27.99 -25.55 5.54
CA LYS A 40 -28.75 -26.74 5.19
C LYS A 40 -30.09 -26.31 4.63
N ASP A 41 -30.53 -26.90 3.54
CA ASP A 41 -31.76 -26.58 2.83
C ASP A 41 -31.78 -25.22 2.09
N SER A 42 -30.64 -24.54 1.98
CA SER A 42 -30.46 -23.40 1.10
C SER A 42 -29.51 -23.72 -0.05
N HIS A 43 -29.68 -23.02 -1.18
CA HIS A 43 -28.83 -23.18 -2.35
C HIS A 43 -28.04 -21.92 -2.62
N CYS A 44 -26.94 -22.06 -3.35
CA CYS A 44 -26.14 -20.96 -3.86
C CYS A 44 -27.01 -19.92 -4.58
N ILE A 45 -26.92 -18.67 -4.16
CA ILE A 45 -27.72 -17.58 -4.74
C ILE A 45 -27.48 -17.44 -6.24
N TRP A 46 -26.24 -17.61 -6.69
CA TRP A 46 -25.88 -17.51 -8.11
C TRP A 46 -26.52 -18.65 -8.93
N ARG A 47 -26.63 -19.85 -8.36
CA ARG A 47 -27.32 -20.97 -8.99
C ARG A 47 -28.81 -20.70 -9.09
N LYS A 48 -29.41 -20.13 -8.03
CA LYS A 48 -30.81 -19.68 -8.07
C LYS A 48 -31.08 -18.62 -9.14
N HIS A 49 -30.10 -17.78 -9.45
CA HIS A 49 -30.17 -16.78 -10.51
C HIS A 49 -29.82 -17.35 -11.89
N GLY A 50 -29.55 -18.65 -11.99
CA GLY A 50 -29.17 -19.30 -13.24
C GLY A 50 -27.85 -18.83 -13.82
N VAL A 51 -26.89 -18.46 -12.94
CA VAL A 51 -25.56 -18.08 -13.39
C VAL A 51 -24.73 -19.29 -13.74
N TRP A 52 -24.88 -20.36 -12.97
CA TRP A 52 -24.25 -21.64 -13.21
C TRP A 52 -25.16 -22.78 -12.77
N ASP A 53 -24.97 -23.98 -13.28
CA ASP A 53 -25.62 -25.21 -12.85
C ASP A 53 -24.76 -26.43 -13.18
N TYR A 54 -25.26 -27.62 -12.96
CA TYR A 54 -24.64 -28.87 -13.40
C TYR A 54 -25.05 -29.25 -14.81
N ASP A 55 -24.11 -29.78 -15.58
CA ASP A 55 -24.41 -30.45 -16.83
C ASP A 55 -25.07 -31.82 -16.59
N PRO A 56 -25.54 -32.54 -17.66
CA PRO A 56 -26.10 -33.87 -17.52
C PRO A 56 -25.17 -34.93 -16.91
N HIS A 57 -23.87 -34.66 -16.87
CA HIS A 57 -22.84 -35.53 -16.28
C HIS A 57 -22.45 -35.14 -14.84
N GLY A 58 -23.12 -34.10 -14.29
CA GLY A 58 -22.87 -33.61 -12.94
C GLY A 58 -21.65 -32.69 -12.81
N ALA A 59 -21.09 -32.21 -13.92
CA ALA A 59 -20.03 -31.22 -13.90
C ALA A 59 -20.59 -29.79 -13.86
N PRO A 60 -19.95 -28.85 -13.12
CA PRO A 60 -20.42 -27.48 -13.06
C PRO A 60 -20.17 -26.76 -14.40
N ILE A 61 -21.19 -26.08 -14.91
CA ILE A 61 -21.14 -25.28 -16.13
C ILE A 61 -21.59 -23.84 -15.85
N LEU A 62 -20.95 -22.88 -16.50
CA LEU A 62 -21.32 -21.47 -16.47
C LEU A 62 -22.43 -21.23 -17.51
N LEU A 63 -23.56 -20.68 -17.10
CA LEU A 63 -24.71 -20.41 -17.95
C LEU A 63 -24.82 -18.94 -18.37
N LYS A 64 -24.29 -18.01 -17.53
CA LYS A 64 -24.27 -16.58 -17.80
C LYS A 64 -22.87 -16.06 -17.47
N ASP A 65 -22.06 -15.88 -18.46
CA ASP A 65 -20.67 -15.39 -18.33
C ASP A 65 -20.60 -13.87 -18.09
N ASP A 66 -21.62 -13.15 -18.49
CA ASP A 66 -21.74 -11.70 -18.37
C ASP A 66 -22.57 -11.22 -17.14
N TYR A 67 -22.99 -12.14 -16.26
CA TYR A 67 -23.89 -11.84 -15.13
C TYR A 67 -23.43 -10.69 -14.24
N PHE A 68 -22.13 -10.55 -14.01
CA PHE A 68 -21.57 -9.48 -13.17
C PHE A 68 -21.19 -8.22 -13.93
N SER A 69 -21.17 -8.27 -15.25
CA SER A 69 -20.89 -7.11 -16.11
C SER A 69 -22.16 -6.45 -16.67
N HIS A 70 -23.32 -7.06 -16.46
CA HIS A 70 -24.60 -6.53 -16.91
C HIS A 70 -25.66 -6.51 -15.80
N ALA A 71 -26.42 -5.43 -15.73
CA ALA A 71 -27.60 -5.33 -14.87
C ALA A 71 -28.73 -4.65 -15.63
N TYR A 72 -29.96 -5.23 -15.54
CA TYR A 72 -31.14 -4.69 -16.21
C TYR A 72 -30.94 -4.47 -17.73
N GLY A 73 -30.17 -5.38 -18.38
CA GLY A 73 -29.90 -5.31 -19.83
C GLY A 73 -28.90 -4.25 -20.25
N LYS A 74 -28.13 -3.68 -19.31
CA LYS A 74 -27.09 -2.69 -19.58
C LYS A 74 -25.76 -3.14 -19.00
N GLU A 75 -24.68 -2.80 -19.68
CA GLU A 75 -23.35 -2.95 -19.15
C GLU A 75 -23.17 -2.09 -17.88
N VAL A 76 -22.52 -2.63 -16.85
CA VAL A 76 -22.28 -2.00 -15.56
C VAL A 76 -20.84 -1.58 -15.47
N ASP A 77 -20.61 -0.30 -15.30
CA ASP A 77 -19.34 0.26 -14.81
C ASP A 77 -19.37 0.21 -13.27
N PHE A 78 -18.59 -0.69 -12.68
CA PHE A 78 -18.58 -0.89 -11.24
C PHE A 78 -18.29 0.41 -10.46
N PHE A 79 -17.33 1.20 -10.92
CA PHE A 79 -16.99 2.45 -10.24
C PHE A 79 -18.14 3.46 -10.33
N LYS A 80 -18.63 3.72 -11.53
CA LYS A 80 -19.64 4.74 -11.80
C LYS A 80 -21.01 4.36 -11.26
N ASP A 81 -21.41 3.11 -11.47
CA ASP A 81 -22.79 2.67 -11.21
C ASP A 81 -22.95 2.05 -9.82
N CYS A 82 -21.86 1.60 -9.17
CA CYS A 82 -21.91 0.93 -7.87
C CYS A 82 -21.11 1.69 -6.81
N LEU A 83 -19.78 1.77 -6.95
CA LEU A 83 -18.90 2.28 -5.90
C LEU A 83 -19.14 3.78 -5.62
N LYS A 84 -19.23 4.60 -6.65
CA LYS A 84 -19.42 6.05 -6.50
C LYS A 84 -20.76 6.41 -5.82
N PRO A 85 -21.93 5.86 -6.24
CA PRO A 85 -23.17 6.08 -5.52
C PRO A 85 -23.16 5.56 -4.07
N PHE A 86 -22.55 4.40 -3.82
CA PHE A 86 -22.38 3.86 -2.48
C PHE A 86 -21.55 4.81 -1.59
N ALA A 87 -20.37 5.21 -2.05
CA ALA A 87 -19.47 6.09 -1.30
C ALA A 87 -20.11 7.46 -1.00
N ARG A 88 -20.87 8.03 -1.95
CA ARG A 88 -21.64 9.26 -1.73
C ARG A 88 -22.72 9.10 -0.66
N LYS A 89 -23.46 8.00 -0.70
CA LYS A 89 -24.49 7.68 0.30
C LYS A 89 -23.87 7.49 1.68
N PHE A 90 -22.75 6.78 1.76
CA PHE A 90 -22.01 6.56 2.99
C PHE A 90 -21.46 7.88 3.56
N GLN A 91 -20.79 8.70 2.72
CA GLN A 91 -20.29 10.03 3.11
C GLN A 91 -21.42 10.92 3.67
N THR A 92 -22.56 10.96 2.98
CA THR A 92 -23.72 11.75 3.41
C THR A 92 -24.23 11.31 4.78
N ALA A 93 -24.26 10.00 5.03
CA ALA A 93 -24.68 9.44 6.31
C ALA A 93 -23.71 9.81 7.44
N LEU A 94 -22.39 9.68 7.21
CA LEU A 94 -21.37 10.08 8.19
C LEU A 94 -21.38 11.56 8.49
N GLN A 95 -21.50 12.42 7.48
CA GLN A 95 -21.47 13.87 7.63
C GLN A 95 -22.74 14.44 8.29
N LYS A 96 -23.82 13.66 8.42
CA LYS A 96 -24.96 13.99 9.29
C LYS A 96 -24.60 13.86 10.77
N VAL A 97 -23.65 12.98 11.12
CA VAL A 97 -23.17 12.79 12.50
C VAL A 97 -22.10 13.84 12.83
N GLU A 98 -21.08 13.94 11.99
CA GLU A 98 -19.99 14.93 12.14
C GLU A 98 -19.52 15.40 10.75
N LYS A 99 -19.73 16.70 10.48
CA LYS A 99 -19.42 17.32 9.17
C LYS A 99 -17.94 17.25 8.78
N LYS A 100 -17.05 17.06 9.76
CA LYS A 100 -15.60 17.03 9.54
C LYS A 100 -15.08 15.62 9.22
N PHE A 101 -15.91 14.59 9.23
CA PHE A 101 -15.47 13.26 8.87
C PHE A 101 -15.07 13.18 7.40
N PHE A 102 -13.92 12.55 7.18
CA PHE A 102 -13.40 12.19 5.87
C PHE A 102 -13.77 10.75 5.54
N ILE A 103 -14.01 10.47 4.26
CA ILE A 103 -14.02 9.11 3.76
C ILE A 103 -12.71 8.84 3.02
N PHE A 104 -12.13 7.68 3.28
CA PHE A 104 -10.97 7.16 2.57
C PHE A 104 -11.49 6.27 1.46
N LEU A 105 -11.29 6.69 0.23
CA LEU A 105 -11.80 6.01 -0.96
C LEU A 105 -10.67 5.22 -1.60
N GLU A 106 -10.87 3.92 -1.67
CA GLU A 106 -10.00 2.99 -2.36
C GLU A 106 -10.51 2.71 -3.76
N SER A 107 -9.60 2.58 -4.73
CA SER A 107 -9.89 2.08 -6.07
C SER A 107 -9.71 0.56 -6.14
N ASP A 108 -10.24 -0.06 -7.18
CA ASP A 108 -9.79 -1.38 -7.60
C ASP A 108 -8.27 -1.31 -7.87
N PRO A 109 -7.44 -2.08 -7.15
CA PRO A 109 -5.99 -2.02 -7.31
C PRO A 109 -5.51 -2.46 -8.71
N ALA A 110 -6.35 -3.17 -9.46
CA ALA A 110 -6.08 -3.55 -10.84
C ALA A 110 -6.52 -2.48 -11.86
N LYS A 111 -7.32 -1.50 -11.43
CA LYS A 111 -7.87 -0.45 -12.27
C LYS A 111 -7.74 0.89 -11.57
N LEU A 112 -6.84 1.74 -12.03
CA LEU A 112 -6.70 3.11 -11.52
C LEU A 112 -7.83 4.04 -12.00
N GLU A 113 -9.08 3.63 -11.83
CA GLU A 113 -10.26 4.37 -12.32
C GLU A 113 -11.03 4.98 -11.15
N LEU A 114 -10.46 6.01 -10.51
CA LEU A 114 -11.20 6.85 -9.57
C LEU A 114 -11.58 8.19 -10.23
N ASP A 115 -12.55 8.16 -11.13
CA ASP A 115 -13.18 9.39 -11.61
C ASP A 115 -14.24 9.87 -10.60
N TRP A 116 -13.75 10.49 -9.53
CA TRP A 116 -14.62 11.00 -8.48
C TRP A 116 -15.29 12.33 -8.83
N HIS A 117 -14.90 13.04 -9.88
CA HIS A 117 -15.35 14.39 -10.24
C HIS A 117 -16.33 14.99 -9.21
N TYR A 118 -15.77 15.72 -8.25
CA TYR A 118 -16.56 16.29 -7.20
C TYR A 118 -17.18 17.61 -7.72
N GLU A 119 -18.49 17.64 -7.85
CA GLU A 119 -19.26 18.78 -8.34
C GLU A 119 -19.30 19.97 -7.38
N SER A 120 -18.65 19.87 -6.23
CA SER A 120 -18.66 20.96 -5.24
C SER A 120 -17.63 22.02 -5.56
N LYS A 121 -18.08 23.24 -5.69
CA LYS A 121 -17.27 24.46 -5.77
C LYS A 121 -16.45 24.76 -4.50
N LYS A 122 -16.42 23.86 -3.51
CA LYS A 122 -15.84 24.04 -2.17
C LYS A 122 -14.69 23.08 -1.83
N GLY A 123 -13.89 22.61 -2.80
CA GLY A 123 -12.74 21.75 -2.55
C GLY A 123 -13.06 20.24 -2.61
N TYR A 124 -12.16 19.40 -2.06
CA TYR A 124 -12.22 17.91 -2.16
C TYR A 124 -13.37 17.27 -1.33
N GLY A 125 -14.16 18.03 -0.61
CA GLY A 125 -15.42 17.58 0.03
C GLY A 125 -15.29 16.48 1.08
N GLY A 126 -14.15 16.36 1.76
CA GLY A 126 -13.94 15.35 2.80
C GLY A 126 -13.66 13.93 2.26
N VAL A 127 -13.09 13.84 1.06
CA VAL A 127 -12.61 12.59 0.46
C VAL A 127 -11.09 12.57 0.50
N VAL A 128 -10.52 11.41 0.78
CA VAL A 128 -9.08 11.11 0.68
C VAL A 128 -8.91 9.96 -0.29
N ASN A 129 -8.00 10.07 -1.24
CA ASN A 129 -7.60 8.93 -2.07
C ASN A 129 -6.74 8.00 -1.22
N ALA A 130 -7.22 6.79 -0.99
CA ALA A 130 -6.54 5.75 -0.20
C ALA A 130 -6.23 4.51 -1.04
N THR A 131 -5.85 4.69 -2.28
CA THR A 131 -5.49 3.60 -3.19
C THR A 131 -4.37 2.75 -2.59
N HIS A 132 -4.54 1.42 -2.64
CA HIS A 132 -3.52 0.45 -2.24
C HIS A 132 -2.44 0.31 -3.32
N TRP A 133 -1.23 0.00 -2.89
CA TRP A 133 -0.12 -0.24 -3.82
C TRP A 133 0.82 -1.34 -3.31
N TYR A 134 1.12 -2.30 -4.16
CA TYR A 134 2.09 -3.36 -3.89
C TYR A 134 3.03 -3.58 -5.08
N ASP A 135 4.28 -3.97 -4.79
CA ASP A 135 5.11 -4.65 -5.79
C ASP A 135 4.56 -6.06 -6.01
N VAL A 136 3.85 -6.23 -7.12
CA VAL A 136 3.19 -7.52 -7.46
C VAL A 136 4.21 -8.67 -7.64
N THR A 137 5.43 -8.34 -8.10
CA THR A 137 6.48 -9.36 -8.23
C THR A 137 6.88 -9.87 -6.85
N LEU A 138 7.19 -8.97 -5.95
CA LEU A 138 7.58 -9.30 -4.58
C LEU A 138 6.46 -10.02 -3.83
N LEU A 139 5.22 -9.52 -3.93
CA LEU A 139 4.06 -10.05 -3.23
C LEU A 139 3.75 -11.50 -3.63
N PHE A 140 3.75 -11.79 -4.94
CA PHE A 140 3.36 -13.12 -5.45
C PHE A 140 4.50 -14.11 -5.50
N THR A 141 5.72 -13.66 -5.77
CA THR A 141 6.88 -14.58 -5.84
C THR A 141 7.52 -14.81 -4.48
N LYS A 142 7.30 -13.92 -3.51
CA LYS A 142 7.99 -13.84 -2.22
C LYS A 142 9.52 -13.84 -2.39
N ARG A 143 10.00 -13.15 -3.45
CA ARG A 143 11.43 -13.06 -3.82
C ARG A 143 11.84 -11.62 -4.04
N TYR A 144 12.97 -11.23 -3.43
CA TYR A 144 13.59 -9.94 -3.67
C TYR A 144 14.46 -9.99 -4.93
N LEU A 145 13.85 -9.68 -6.07
CA LEU A 145 14.54 -9.70 -7.35
C LEU A 145 15.09 -8.28 -7.65
N GLU A 146 16.43 -8.17 -7.69
CA GLU A 146 17.08 -6.87 -7.92
C GLU A 146 17.05 -6.43 -9.40
N TRP A 147 16.99 -7.39 -10.32
CA TRP A 147 17.18 -7.17 -11.75
C TRP A 147 15.95 -7.48 -12.59
N PHE A 148 14.91 -8.06 -11.98
CA PHE A 148 13.67 -8.39 -12.65
C PHE A 148 12.47 -7.98 -11.80
N GLY A 149 11.44 -7.46 -12.46
CA GLY A 149 10.16 -7.14 -11.85
C GLY A 149 9.05 -7.09 -12.90
N VAL A 150 7.83 -6.92 -12.42
CA VAL A 150 6.64 -6.70 -13.27
C VAL A 150 6.00 -5.40 -12.86
N HIS A 151 5.65 -4.57 -13.82
CA HIS A 151 5.01 -3.29 -13.56
C HIS A 151 3.65 -3.50 -12.87
N SER A 152 3.46 -2.93 -11.68
CA SER A 152 2.33 -3.22 -10.79
C SER A 152 0.95 -2.96 -11.43
N PHE A 153 0.83 -1.95 -12.32
CA PHE A 153 -0.44 -1.62 -12.98
C PHE A 153 -0.57 -2.16 -14.40
N PHE A 154 0.54 -2.28 -15.13
CA PHE A 154 0.49 -2.61 -16.57
C PHE A 154 0.95 -4.03 -16.88
N ALA A 155 1.33 -4.80 -15.85
CA ALA A 155 1.81 -6.18 -15.97
C ALA A 155 2.94 -6.37 -17.02
N LYS A 156 3.74 -5.32 -17.27
CA LYS A 156 4.88 -5.37 -18.20
C LYS A 156 6.14 -5.81 -17.49
N PRO A 157 6.98 -6.69 -18.09
CA PRO A 157 8.25 -7.08 -17.51
C PRO A 157 9.21 -5.88 -17.47
N LEU A 158 9.99 -5.80 -16.38
CA LEU A 158 10.99 -4.78 -16.13
C LEU A 158 12.35 -5.43 -15.89
N PHE A 159 13.39 -4.86 -16.46
CA PHE A 159 14.75 -5.36 -16.31
C PHE A 159 15.67 -4.25 -15.80
N GLY A 160 16.49 -4.60 -14.80
CA GLY A 160 17.45 -3.71 -14.16
C GLY A 160 16.88 -2.91 -12.99
N ARG A 161 17.77 -2.65 -12.00
CA ARG A 161 17.44 -1.94 -10.75
C ARG A 161 16.77 -0.58 -11.01
N LYS A 162 17.29 0.17 -12.00
CA LYS A 162 16.76 1.48 -12.32
C LYS A 162 15.32 1.41 -12.81
N SER A 163 15.00 0.50 -13.73
CA SER A 163 13.65 0.34 -14.28
C SER A 163 12.64 -0.06 -13.19
N ILE A 164 13.07 -0.90 -12.24
CA ILE A 164 12.25 -1.29 -11.09
C ILE A 164 11.98 -0.05 -10.21
N MET A 165 13.00 0.71 -9.83
CA MET A 165 12.82 1.92 -9.01
C MET A 165 12.01 3.00 -9.73
N ASP A 166 12.22 3.19 -11.03
CA ASP A 166 11.41 4.12 -11.83
C ASP A 166 9.92 3.72 -11.84
N MET A 167 9.60 2.41 -11.82
CA MET A 167 8.24 1.92 -11.68
C MET A 167 7.65 2.27 -10.31
N TYR A 168 8.39 2.06 -9.22
CA TYR A 168 7.94 2.46 -7.87
C TYR A 168 7.63 3.96 -7.82
N PHE A 169 8.54 4.80 -8.32
CA PHE A 169 8.35 6.26 -8.33
C PHE A 169 7.17 6.68 -9.19
N SER A 170 7.08 6.17 -10.41
CA SER A 170 6.06 6.60 -11.38
C SER A 170 4.67 6.10 -11.05
N THR A 171 4.52 4.91 -10.48
CA THR A 171 3.21 4.39 -10.10
C THR A 171 2.62 5.13 -8.89
N MET A 172 3.45 5.49 -7.90
CA MET A 172 3.01 6.32 -6.78
C MET A 172 2.71 7.76 -7.21
N ASP A 173 3.49 8.33 -8.14
CA ASP A 173 3.19 9.63 -8.75
C ASP A 173 1.86 9.60 -9.52
N LEU A 174 1.58 8.49 -10.23
CA LEU A 174 0.32 8.32 -10.95
C LEU A 174 -0.88 8.32 -10.00
N ILE A 175 -0.80 7.63 -8.85
CA ILE A 175 -1.85 7.65 -7.82
C ILE A 175 -2.08 9.10 -7.32
N LYS A 176 -1.00 9.84 -7.05
CA LYS A 176 -1.08 11.25 -6.63
C LYS A 176 -1.68 12.15 -7.70
N LYS A 177 -1.30 11.97 -8.96
CA LYS A 177 -1.87 12.69 -10.12
C LYS A 177 -3.36 12.44 -10.26
N MET A 178 -3.80 11.20 -10.06
CA MET A 178 -5.23 10.85 -10.09
C MET A 178 -6.04 11.65 -9.06
N SER A 179 -5.53 11.81 -7.84
CA SER A 179 -6.17 12.67 -6.82
C SER A 179 -6.31 14.11 -7.29
N LYS A 180 -5.28 14.63 -7.94
CA LYS A 180 -5.26 16.01 -8.45
C LYS A 180 -6.22 16.20 -9.62
N GLU A 181 -6.20 15.30 -10.58
CA GLU A 181 -6.88 15.47 -11.87
C GLU A 181 -8.34 14.98 -11.85
N LYS A 182 -8.61 13.90 -11.10
CA LYS A 182 -9.91 13.21 -11.15
C LYS A 182 -10.69 13.24 -9.82
N MET A 183 -10.07 13.70 -8.71
CA MET A 183 -10.69 13.67 -7.40
C MET A 183 -10.73 15.06 -6.72
N GLY A 184 -10.68 16.14 -7.51
CA GLY A 184 -10.77 17.52 -6.98
C GLY A 184 -9.57 17.93 -6.12
N ASN A 185 -8.38 17.43 -6.42
CA ASN A 185 -7.13 17.67 -5.69
C ASN A 185 -7.22 17.28 -4.21
N CYS A 186 -7.88 16.14 -3.93
CA CYS A 186 -7.97 15.62 -2.56
C CYS A 186 -6.61 15.13 -2.05
N PRO A 187 -6.42 15.04 -0.72
CA PRO A 187 -5.25 14.39 -0.15
C PRO A 187 -5.09 12.94 -0.63
N THR A 188 -3.84 12.50 -0.71
CA THR A 188 -3.49 11.12 -1.09
C THR A 188 -2.76 10.44 0.05
N VAL A 189 -3.20 9.24 0.38
CA VAL A 189 -2.53 8.30 1.28
C VAL A 189 -2.40 6.99 0.51
N ILE A 190 -1.26 6.33 0.56
CA ILE A 190 -1.22 4.93 0.17
C ILE A 190 -1.90 4.15 1.29
N GLY A 191 -3.15 3.75 1.05
CA GLY A 191 -4.05 3.20 2.06
C GLY A 191 -3.59 1.85 2.57
N GLU A 192 -2.83 1.13 1.73
CA GLU A 192 -2.25 -0.14 2.10
C GLU A 192 -1.01 -0.44 1.25
N THR A 193 0.06 -0.86 1.90
CA THR A 193 1.27 -1.40 1.27
C THR A 193 2.08 -2.20 2.27
N GLY A 194 2.90 -3.11 1.80
CA GLY A 194 3.75 -3.96 2.64
C GLY A 194 4.54 -4.96 1.82
N ILE A 195 5.21 -5.86 2.52
CA ILE A 195 5.99 -6.95 1.92
C ILE A 195 5.68 -8.26 2.63
N PRO A 196 5.78 -9.42 1.94
CA PRO A 196 5.71 -10.71 2.61
C PRO A 196 6.96 -10.89 3.50
N MET A 197 6.76 -11.13 4.79
CA MET A 197 7.87 -11.32 5.73
C MET A 197 8.44 -12.73 5.66
N ASP A 198 7.70 -13.68 5.10
CA ASP A 198 8.13 -15.06 4.84
C ASP A 198 8.89 -15.23 3.51
N MET A 199 9.27 -14.12 2.88
CA MET A 199 10.02 -14.14 1.61
C MET A 199 11.40 -14.81 1.73
N GLU A 200 12.04 -15.10 0.59
CA GLU A 200 13.34 -15.74 0.48
C GLU A 200 13.43 -17.06 1.25
N TYR A 201 12.36 -17.90 1.11
CA TYR A 201 12.24 -19.19 1.80
C TYR A 201 12.33 -19.08 3.32
N GLN A 202 11.78 -18.00 3.88
CA GLN A 202 11.79 -17.72 5.32
C GLN A 202 13.22 -17.56 5.90
N THR A 203 14.14 -17.01 5.13
CA THR A 203 15.55 -16.84 5.56
C THR A 203 15.63 -16.01 6.83
N ALA A 204 14.80 -14.97 6.96
CA ALA A 204 14.73 -14.14 8.18
C ALA A 204 14.46 -14.98 9.43
N TYR A 205 13.51 -15.91 9.36
CA TYR A 205 13.14 -16.78 10.49
C TYR A 205 14.19 -17.84 10.80
N LYS A 206 14.74 -18.46 9.74
CA LYS A 206 15.66 -19.59 9.87
C LYS A 206 17.08 -19.17 10.24
N LYS A 207 17.49 -17.96 9.87
CA LYS A 207 18.87 -17.48 10.01
C LYS A 207 18.99 -16.20 10.83
N ASN A 208 17.88 -15.63 11.30
CA ASN A 208 17.81 -14.31 11.93
C ASN A 208 18.41 -13.21 11.03
N GLU A 209 18.16 -13.26 9.70
CA GLU A 209 18.74 -12.39 8.69
C GLU A 209 17.65 -11.58 7.97
N TYR A 210 17.42 -10.35 8.40
CA TYR A 210 16.34 -9.48 7.93
C TYR A 210 16.75 -8.47 6.85
N SER A 211 18.02 -8.45 6.44
CA SER A 211 18.58 -7.42 5.55
C SER A 211 17.85 -7.30 4.20
N LEU A 212 17.40 -8.42 3.60
CA LEU A 212 16.65 -8.39 2.34
C LEU A 212 15.23 -7.87 2.52
N LEU A 213 14.60 -8.16 3.67
CA LEU A 213 13.30 -7.62 4.02
C LEU A 213 13.39 -6.10 4.22
N GLU A 214 14.41 -5.64 4.92
CA GLU A 214 14.68 -4.21 5.11
C GLU A 214 14.89 -3.50 3.78
N LYS A 215 15.69 -4.07 2.86
CA LYS A 215 15.90 -3.52 1.51
C LYS A 215 14.61 -3.47 0.69
N ALA A 216 13.77 -4.50 0.78
CA ALA A 216 12.49 -4.54 0.09
C ALA A 216 11.53 -3.44 0.60
N MET A 217 11.42 -3.31 1.92
CA MET A 217 10.61 -2.27 2.55
C MET A 217 11.18 -0.87 2.27
N ASP A 218 12.49 -0.69 2.30
CA ASP A 218 13.17 0.57 2.00
C ASP A 218 12.86 1.09 0.60
N ARG A 219 12.75 0.22 -0.42
CA ARG A 219 12.31 0.62 -1.78
C ARG A 219 10.94 1.30 -1.78
N ILE A 220 9.99 0.77 -1.01
CA ILE A 220 8.65 1.35 -0.86
C ILE A 220 8.77 2.74 -0.26
N PHE A 221 9.50 2.87 0.85
CA PHE A 221 9.64 4.15 1.54
C PHE A 221 10.39 5.19 0.72
N GLN A 222 11.41 4.81 -0.06
CA GLN A 222 12.06 5.74 -1.00
C GLN A 222 11.06 6.30 -2.02
N ALA A 223 10.11 5.50 -2.48
CA ALA A 223 9.10 5.97 -3.42
C ALA A 223 8.04 6.87 -2.76
N LEU A 224 7.64 6.55 -1.53
CA LEU A 224 6.76 7.40 -0.72
C LEU A 224 7.39 8.77 -0.46
N GLU A 225 8.66 8.79 -0.03
CA GLU A 225 9.43 10.02 0.22
C GLU A 225 9.57 10.88 -1.04
N LYS A 226 9.95 10.26 -2.16
CA LYS A 226 10.08 10.93 -3.45
C LYS A 226 8.81 11.63 -3.89
N ASN A 227 7.65 11.09 -3.53
CA ASN A 227 6.34 11.60 -3.91
C ASN A 227 5.63 12.38 -2.79
N PHE A 228 6.25 12.51 -1.60
CA PHE A 228 5.62 13.11 -0.41
C PHE A 228 4.27 12.48 -0.07
N LEU A 229 4.20 11.15 -0.07
CA LEU A 229 2.98 10.41 0.23
C LEU A 229 2.99 9.90 1.67
N ASN A 230 1.83 10.01 2.30
CA ASN A 230 1.55 9.31 3.55
C ASN A 230 1.19 7.85 3.25
N VAL A 231 1.31 6.99 4.26
CA VAL A 231 1.11 5.56 4.12
C VAL A 231 0.51 4.95 5.38
N THR A 232 -0.30 3.91 5.20
CA THR A 232 -0.62 2.91 6.22
C THR A 232 -0.03 1.58 5.79
N LEU A 233 0.72 0.94 6.70
CA LEU A 233 1.34 -0.35 6.40
C LEU A 233 0.34 -1.49 6.63
N TRP A 234 0.31 -2.41 5.73
CA TRP A 234 -0.32 -3.70 5.92
C TRP A 234 0.76 -4.73 6.30
N ASN A 235 0.79 -5.21 7.56
CA ASN A 235 -0.10 -4.81 8.64
C ASN A 235 0.62 -4.89 10.00
N TYR A 236 -0.12 -4.77 11.09
CA TYR A 236 0.30 -5.10 12.44
C TYR A 236 -0.67 -6.13 13.03
N THR A 237 -0.20 -7.37 13.18
CA THR A 237 -0.97 -8.48 13.75
C THR A 237 -0.34 -8.91 15.08
N PRO A 238 -0.96 -8.59 16.24
CA PRO A 238 -0.33 -8.78 17.54
C PRO A 238 -0.14 -10.26 17.94
N ASP A 239 -0.81 -11.19 17.29
CA ASP A 239 -0.69 -12.63 17.49
C ASP A 239 -0.05 -13.37 16.30
N ASN A 240 0.65 -12.63 15.42
CA ASN A 240 1.43 -13.20 14.34
C ASN A 240 2.51 -14.14 14.88
N THR A 241 2.71 -15.25 14.18
CA THR A 241 3.78 -16.23 14.41
C THR A 241 4.42 -16.63 13.09
N HIS A 242 5.67 -17.12 13.13
CA HIS A 242 6.34 -17.61 11.93
C HIS A 242 5.65 -18.84 11.30
N GLU A 243 4.93 -19.63 12.10
CA GLU A 243 4.20 -20.80 11.64
C GLU A 243 2.90 -20.45 10.92
N HIS A 244 2.16 -19.46 11.44
CA HIS A 244 0.79 -19.20 10.98
C HIS A 244 0.61 -17.84 10.31
N GLY A 245 1.68 -17.01 10.24
CA GLY A 245 1.63 -15.67 9.67
C GLY A 245 0.58 -14.81 10.34
N ASP A 246 -0.16 -14.06 9.53
CA ASP A 246 -1.23 -13.17 9.99
C ASP A 246 -2.55 -13.90 10.31
N LYS A 247 -2.60 -15.23 10.13
CA LYS A 247 -3.81 -16.06 10.25
C LYS A 247 -4.95 -15.63 9.31
N TRP A 248 -4.60 -14.93 8.26
CA TRP A 248 -5.48 -14.39 7.25
C TRP A 248 -4.93 -14.70 5.86
N ASN A 249 -5.72 -15.24 4.95
CA ASN A 249 -5.38 -15.56 3.54
C ASN A 249 -4.09 -16.36 3.31
N GLY A 250 -3.49 -16.97 4.33
CA GLY A 250 -2.15 -17.55 4.23
C GLY A 250 -1.04 -16.52 4.03
N GLU A 251 -1.28 -15.30 4.46
CA GLU A 251 -0.37 -14.16 4.40
C GLU A 251 0.49 -14.05 5.66
N ASP A 252 1.64 -13.42 5.49
CA ASP A 252 2.54 -13.02 6.56
C ASP A 252 3.20 -11.68 6.19
N LEU A 253 2.43 -10.58 6.37
CA LEU A 253 2.85 -9.22 6.04
C LEU A 253 3.04 -8.34 7.28
N SER A 254 2.71 -8.84 8.48
CA SER A 254 2.82 -8.07 9.70
C SER A 254 4.24 -7.58 9.96
N ILE A 255 4.38 -6.29 10.30
CA ILE A 255 5.66 -5.69 10.73
C ILE A 255 6.12 -6.18 12.11
N PHE A 256 5.32 -6.99 12.77
CA PHE A 256 5.56 -7.57 14.08
C PHE A 256 5.35 -9.09 14.04
N SER A 257 6.14 -9.84 14.83
CA SER A 257 5.85 -11.23 15.15
C SER A 257 6.30 -11.54 16.58
N ARG A 258 5.54 -12.40 17.27
CA ARG A 258 5.91 -12.94 18.59
C ARG A 258 7.17 -13.79 18.55
N ASP A 259 7.46 -14.36 17.38
CA ASP A 259 8.59 -15.27 17.18
C ASP A 259 9.85 -14.55 16.65
N THR A 260 9.81 -13.21 16.49
CA THR A 260 11.01 -12.43 16.14
C THR A 260 12.04 -12.60 17.25
N ASP A 261 13.26 -12.99 16.87
CA ASP A 261 14.37 -13.14 17.80
C ASP A 261 14.65 -11.81 18.53
N PRO A 262 14.64 -11.75 19.86
CA PRO A 262 14.96 -10.56 20.62
C PRO A 262 16.36 -9.99 20.32
N ALA A 263 17.28 -10.80 19.82
CA ALA A 263 18.59 -10.33 19.35
C ALA A 263 18.51 -9.47 18.08
N HIS A 264 17.47 -9.68 17.25
CA HIS A 264 17.18 -8.82 16.12
C HIS A 264 16.41 -7.56 16.56
N ASP A 265 15.29 -7.77 17.25
CA ASP A 265 14.45 -6.68 17.76
C ASP A 265 13.73 -7.12 19.06
N PRO A 266 14.07 -6.54 20.23
CA PRO A 266 13.49 -6.93 21.50
C PRO A 266 11.99 -6.64 21.62
N GLU A 267 11.42 -5.82 20.72
CA GLU A 267 10.01 -5.48 20.67
C GLU A 267 9.25 -6.29 19.59
N GLY A 268 9.90 -7.29 18.98
CA GLY A 268 9.29 -8.16 17.98
C GLY A 268 9.16 -7.55 16.58
N GLY A 269 9.79 -6.41 16.33
CA GLY A 269 9.77 -5.73 15.04
C GLY A 269 10.52 -6.49 13.96
N ARG A 270 9.99 -6.45 12.73
CA ARG A 270 10.58 -7.14 11.58
C ARG A 270 11.09 -6.12 10.60
N THR A 271 11.43 -5.35 10.17
CA THR A 271 11.87 -4.30 9.22
C THR A 271 11.82 -2.89 9.80
N ARG A 272 11.91 -2.78 11.14
CA ARG A 272 11.76 -1.50 11.83
C ARG A 272 12.73 -0.43 11.33
N ARG A 273 13.98 -0.79 10.98
CA ARG A 273 14.93 0.14 10.39
C ARG A 273 14.47 0.75 9.08
N ALA A 274 13.71 -0.01 8.27
CA ALA A 274 13.26 0.48 6.98
C ALA A 274 12.07 1.44 7.08
N PHE A 275 11.13 1.25 8.01
CA PHE A 275 9.94 2.10 8.13
C PHE A 275 10.03 3.16 9.23
N SER A 276 10.85 2.98 10.26
CA SER A 276 11.09 4.00 11.29
C SER A 276 12.15 4.99 10.80
N ARG A 277 11.75 5.92 9.98
CA ARG A 277 12.62 6.86 9.24
C ARG A 277 12.46 8.29 9.76
N PRO A 278 13.44 9.19 9.53
CA PRO A 278 13.20 10.61 9.72
C PRO A 278 12.17 11.13 8.72
N TYR A 279 11.28 11.99 9.17
CA TYR A 279 10.31 12.65 8.30
C TYR A 279 9.83 13.98 8.87
N PRO A 280 9.47 14.96 8.03
CA PRO A 280 8.87 16.20 8.50
C PRO A 280 7.43 15.96 8.99
N THR A 281 7.19 16.22 10.28
CA THR A 281 5.84 16.14 10.89
C THR A 281 5.02 17.39 10.56
N SER A 282 5.69 18.50 10.29
CA SER A 282 5.07 19.75 9.84
C SER A 282 6.08 20.60 9.08
N THR A 283 5.60 21.37 8.10
CA THR A 283 6.40 22.32 7.33
C THR A 283 5.62 23.59 7.10
N VAL A 284 6.21 24.74 7.42
CA VAL A 284 5.75 26.06 7.01
C VAL A 284 6.50 26.43 5.74
N GLY A 285 5.90 26.12 4.60
CA GLY A 285 6.50 26.25 3.27
C GLY A 285 6.07 25.13 2.35
N GLU A 286 6.67 25.09 1.17
CA GLU A 286 6.41 24.10 0.13
C GLU A 286 7.52 23.02 0.10
N PRO A 287 7.25 21.76 0.45
CA PRO A 287 8.21 20.65 0.31
C PRO A 287 8.69 20.46 -1.13
N LEU A 288 10.00 20.35 -1.33
CA LEU A 288 10.61 20.20 -2.66
C LEU A 288 11.31 18.86 -2.84
N SER A 289 12.06 18.39 -1.83
CA SER A 289 12.70 17.08 -1.87
C SER A 289 12.83 16.47 -0.49
N LEU A 290 12.63 15.15 -0.44
CA LEU A 290 12.82 14.34 0.76
C LEU A 290 13.52 13.05 0.35
N SER A 291 14.55 12.66 1.09
CA SER A 291 15.24 11.39 0.91
C SER A 291 15.92 10.92 2.19
N PHE A 292 15.92 9.61 2.37
CA PHE A 292 16.68 8.95 3.42
C PHE A 292 17.44 7.76 2.86
N ASP A 293 18.75 7.77 3.03
CA ASP A 293 19.64 6.64 2.77
C ASP A 293 19.73 5.80 4.05
N MET A 294 19.05 4.67 4.09
CA MET A 294 18.98 3.82 5.29
C MET A 294 20.34 3.22 5.67
N GLU A 295 21.19 2.88 4.68
CA GLU A 295 22.51 2.29 4.95
C GLU A 295 23.45 3.28 5.60
N LYS A 296 23.39 4.55 5.18
CA LYS A 296 24.22 5.64 5.73
C LYS A 296 23.56 6.43 6.85
N SER A 297 22.31 6.14 7.16
CA SER A 297 21.46 6.95 8.03
C SER A 297 21.53 8.44 7.66
N LEU A 298 21.49 8.73 6.35
CA LEU A 298 21.62 10.08 5.82
C LEU A 298 20.26 10.61 5.36
N PHE A 299 19.73 11.54 6.12
CA PHE A 299 18.48 12.24 5.82
C PHE A 299 18.74 13.58 5.14
N LYS A 300 17.97 13.89 4.10
CA LYS A 300 18.00 15.18 3.42
C LYS A 300 16.58 15.65 3.15
N TYR A 301 16.30 16.90 3.51
CA TYR A 301 15.01 17.55 3.27
C TYR A 301 15.21 18.96 2.76
N THR A 302 14.49 19.35 1.71
CA THR A 302 14.48 20.72 1.21
C THR A 302 13.03 21.21 1.03
N PHE A 303 12.81 22.48 1.34
CA PHE A 303 11.52 23.12 1.14
C PHE A 303 11.67 24.62 0.88
N LYS A 304 10.69 25.21 0.20
CA LYS A 304 10.66 26.63 -0.10
C LYS A 304 9.88 27.38 1.00
N SER A 305 10.44 28.50 1.46
CA SER A 305 9.75 29.39 2.41
C SER A 305 8.46 29.98 1.83
N PRO A 306 7.49 30.36 2.66
CA PRO A 306 6.40 31.22 2.23
C PRO A 306 6.92 32.58 1.74
N PRO A 307 6.16 33.29 0.88
CA PRO A 307 6.65 34.54 0.27
C PRO A 307 7.06 35.64 1.25
N ASN A 308 6.43 35.74 2.42
CA ASN A 308 6.62 36.85 3.37
C ASN A 308 6.92 36.40 4.81
N ALA A 309 7.45 35.17 4.96
CA ALA A 309 7.81 34.64 6.27
C ALA A 309 8.95 33.64 6.15
N PRO A 310 9.80 33.51 7.18
CA PRO A 310 10.80 32.45 7.20
C PRO A 310 10.13 31.08 7.21
N GLY A 311 10.75 30.13 6.51
CA GLY A 311 10.30 28.75 6.55
C GLY A 311 10.54 28.13 7.92
N ALA A 312 9.75 27.13 8.28
CA ALA A 312 9.98 26.35 9.50
C ALA A 312 9.53 24.90 9.28
N CYS A 313 10.14 23.96 10.00
CA CYS A 313 9.67 22.59 10.03
C CYS A 313 9.97 21.89 11.34
N SER A 314 9.21 20.85 11.61
CA SER A 314 9.48 19.88 12.68
C SER A 314 9.74 18.52 12.04
N ILE A 315 10.86 17.88 12.41
CA ILE A 315 11.29 16.62 11.84
C ILE A 315 11.42 15.59 12.97
N PHE A 316 10.76 14.44 12.80
CA PHE A 316 10.98 13.30 13.69
C PHE A 316 12.33 12.65 13.37
N ILE A 317 13.13 12.38 14.41
CA ILE A 317 14.46 11.77 14.32
C ILE A 317 14.45 10.46 15.10
N PRO A 318 14.24 9.31 14.45
CA PRO A 318 14.10 8.02 15.14
C PRO A 318 15.39 7.56 15.80
N GLU A 319 15.27 6.98 16.98
CA GLU A 319 16.42 6.51 17.76
C GLU A 319 17.16 5.36 17.08
N ILE A 320 16.45 4.49 16.38
CA ILE A 320 17.02 3.33 15.69
C ILE A 320 18.12 3.70 14.67
N HIS A 321 18.09 4.92 14.12
CA HIS A 321 19.12 5.44 13.20
C HIS A 321 20.06 6.46 13.86
N TYR A 322 19.62 7.08 14.96
CA TYR A 322 20.30 8.19 15.60
C TYR A 322 20.29 8.04 17.14
N ALA A 323 20.71 6.85 17.61
CA ALA A 323 20.77 6.54 19.05
C ALA A 323 21.77 7.41 19.80
N ASN A 324 22.90 7.70 19.17
CA ASN A 324 23.98 8.53 19.72
C ASN A 324 23.87 9.98 19.27
N GLU A 325 24.97 10.73 19.40
CA GLU A 325 25.08 12.05 18.82
C GLU A 325 25.00 11.98 17.30
N PHE A 326 24.32 12.96 16.71
CA PHE A 326 24.18 13.09 15.27
C PHE A 326 24.43 14.54 14.86
N ARG A 327 24.83 14.72 13.62
CA ARG A 327 25.12 16.03 13.05
C ARG A 327 23.91 16.56 12.28
N VAL A 328 23.59 17.84 12.49
CA VAL A 328 22.60 18.56 11.71
C VAL A 328 23.28 19.68 10.95
N THR A 329 23.13 19.68 9.63
CA THR A 329 23.62 20.75 8.76
C THR A 329 22.43 21.43 8.12
N VAL A 330 22.41 22.77 8.20
CA VAL A 330 21.41 23.62 7.57
C VAL A 330 22.10 24.66 6.70
N ASN A 331 21.48 25.09 5.60
CA ASN A 331 22.06 26.15 4.75
C ASN A 331 21.93 27.54 5.38
N ALA A 332 20.85 27.81 6.12
CA ALA A 332 20.62 29.05 6.86
C ALA A 332 19.58 28.82 7.94
N GLY A 333 19.61 29.64 9.00
CA GLY A 333 18.64 29.53 10.10
C GLY A 333 19.18 28.79 11.33
N THR A 334 18.29 28.39 12.21
CA THR A 334 18.59 27.77 13.50
C THR A 334 17.77 26.52 13.71
N TRP A 335 18.27 25.62 14.56
CA TRP A 335 17.55 24.42 14.92
C TRP A 335 17.72 24.09 16.41
N LYS A 336 16.78 23.33 16.94
CA LYS A 336 16.80 22.74 18.29
C LYS A 336 16.28 21.33 18.25
N PHE A 337 16.88 20.43 19.02
CA PHE A 337 16.45 19.05 19.15
C PHE A 337 15.92 18.77 20.56
N ASP A 338 14.69 18.24 20.62
CA ASP A 338 14.09 17.75 21.85
C ASP A 338 14.30 16.23 21.94
N LYS A 339 15.16 15.79 22.84
CA LYS A 339 15.49 14.37 23.04
C LYS A 339 14.27 13.55 23.48
N LYS A 340 13.35 14.11 24.25
CA LYS A 340 12.20 13.37 24.78
C LYS A 340 11.17 13.05 23.70
N SER A 341 10.84 14.02 22.88
CA SER A 341 9.91 13.85 21.76
C SER A 341 10.57 13.35 20.49
N ARG A 342 11.89 13.32 20.44
CA ARG A 342 12.69 13.01 19.25
C ARG A 342 12.37 13.95 18.06
N ILE A 343 12.05 15.21 18.35
CA ILE A 343 11.69 16.22 17.35
C ILE A 343 12.79 17.25 17.20
N LEU A 344 13.29 17.39 15.98
CA LEU A 344 14.14 18.48 15.53
C LEU A 344 13.25 19.61 14.99
N LYS A 345 13.29 20.77 15.64
CA LYS A 345 12.59 21.99 15.20
C LYS A 345 13.57 22.89 14.48
N PHE A 346 13.28 23.22 13.24
CA PHE A 346 14.05 24.15 12.41
C PHE A 346 13.26 25.44 12.18
N LYS A 347 13.96 26.57 12.19
CA LYS A 347 13.47 27.88 11.79
C LYS A 347 14.45 28.49 10.81
N GLY A 348 14.00 28.77 9.60
CA GLY A 348 14.78 29.43 8.55
C GLY A 348 15.09 30.88 8.88
N GLU A 349 15.99 31.46 8.13
CA GLU A 349 16.36 32.86 8.19
C GLU A 349 15.47 33.72 7.30
N GLU A 350 15.18 34.94 7.71
CA GLU A 350 14.40 35.87 6.93
C GLU A 350 15.08 36.21 5.60
N GLY A 351 14.32 36.25 4.52
CA GLY A 351 14.85 36.48 3.16
C GLY A 351 15.41 35.23 2.48
N VAL A 352 15.56 34.11 3.18
CA VAL A 352 16.01 32.84 2.60
C VAL A 352 14.82 32.05 2.05
N ASN A 353 14.75 31.95 0.73
CA ASN A 353 13.65 31.25 0.06
C ASN A 353 13.79 29.73 0.07
N LEU A 354 15.00 29.20 0.03
CA LEU A 354 15.26 27.75 -0.04
C LEU A 354 15.93 27.28 1.25
N ASN A 355 15.26 26.37 1.94
CA ASN A 355 15.77 25.76 3.17
C ASN A 355 16.21 24.32 2.91
N GLY A 356 17.40 23.98 3.38
CA GLY A 356 17.97 22.63 3.30
C GLY A 356 18.41 22.14 4.66
N ILE A 357 18.03 20.92 5.01
CA ILE A 357 18.36 20.26 6.26
C ILE A 357 18.93 18.89 5.93
N THR A 358 20.11 18.61 6.49
CA THR A 358 20.74 17.29 6.41
C THR A 358 20.99 16.80 7.83
N VAL A 359 20.61 15.53 8.09
CA VAL A 359 20.93 14.84 9.35
C VAL A 359 21.75 13.61 9.01
N SER A 360 22.87 13.42 9.70
CA SER A 360 23.79 12.29 9.53
C SER A 360 24.31 11.82 10.89
N PRO A 361 24.76 10.57 11.00
CA PRO A 361 25.45 10.06 12.20
C PRO A 361 26.65 10.90 12.61
#